data_8839ea90d795777c5287e6c1e48d4222
#
_entry.id   8839ea90d795777c5287e6c1e48d4222
#
_cell.length_a   1.000
_cell.length_b   1.000
_cell.length_c   1.000
_cell.angle_alpha   90.00
_cell.angle_beta   90.00
_cell.angle_gamma   90.00
#
_symmetry.space_group_name_H-M   'P 1'
#
loop_
_entity.id
_entity.type
_entity.pdbx_description
1 polymer ?
#
loop_
_entity_poly.entity_id
_entity_poly.type
_entity_poly.pdbx_seq_one_letter_code
_entity_poly.pdbx_strand_id
1 'polypeptide(L)'
;MTNTNTGAEKVRWDLGLMYSGLDDPQIDADVAALVEMVKKFKTSHKGKLSTTLGKAISGYSEIEMLEGKVKVYLYLLQSINVAEPAVKTKIADVDKTLCREFGENLPFFRIELVALDDATLAKLYADPIVAKHRPWIEHARFFKPHFLAEPVESALTKRAPFGAISWGDFFDELEADLEIEFRGDKKTLTEVLYMLTKSKDADERAELSRVIARGLKGPFSKYAAQTLYMVVGDNSVENRERTFKHPMEPRNKSNRIQDEVVDALHNVVRDMGGPLMRRFYRLKAAHLGLKKLKWSDRNAPMPFADTTVVPFEKAMTTVLEAYESFSPTLAGLIRKSIEEKRIDAPAEKGRRAGAYNYSIVLPGNIPASFTFLNY
;
A
#
# COMPACT_ATOMS: atom_id res chain seq x y z
N MET A 1 24.83 18.82 6.65
CA MET A 1 24.32 18.05 5.49
C MET A 1 25.12 18.45 4.27
N THR A 2 25.85 17.54 3.68
CA THR A 2 26.21 17.73 2.27
C THR A 2 24.91 17.57 1.50
N ASN A 3 24.35 18.69 1.08
CA ASN A 3 23.19 18.72 0.20
C ASN A 3 23.65 18.17 -1.15
N THR A 4 23.68 16.84 -1.25
CA THR A 4 24.01 16.17 -2.50
C THR A 4 22.77 16.28 -3.38
N ASN A 5 22.70 17.40 -4.12
CA ASN A 5 21.65 17.60 -5.12
C ASN A 5 21.79 16.50 -6.16
N THR A 6 20.94 15.48 -6.05
CA THR A 6 20.91 14.33 -6.96
C THR A 6 20.03 14.58 -8.17
N GLY A 7 19.28 15.67 -8.20
CA GLY A 7 18.24 15.95 -9.19
C GLY A 7 16.87 15.34 -8.85
N ALA A 8 16.80 14.43 -7.86
CA ALA A 8 15.55 13.81 -7.42
C ALA A 8 14.59 14.85 -6.81
N GLU A 9 15.10 15.91 -6.22
CA GLU A 9 14.36 17.01 -5.59
C GLU A 9 13.41 17.74 -6.55
N LYS A 10 13.66 17.62 -7.85
CA LYS A 10 12.87 18.25 -8.92
C LYS A 10 11.87 17.30 -9.59
N VAL A 11 11.93 16.02 -9.24
CA VAL A 11 11.10 15.00 -9.87
C VAL A 11 9.77 14.92 -9.13
N ARG A 12 8.76 15.53 -9.72
CA ARG A 12 7.40 15.56 -9.20
C ARG A 12 6.44 14.92 -10.18
N TRP A 13 5.49 14.15 -9.68
CA TRP A 13 4.43 13.63 -10.52
C TRP A 13 3.43 14.69 -10.93
N ASP A 14 2.78 14.43 -12.06
CA ASP A 14 1.62 15.16 -12.54
C ASP A 14 0.38 14.28 -12.37
N LEU A 15 -0.53 14.69 -11.51
CA LEU A 15 -1.78 14.01 -11.25
C LEU A 15 -2.95 14.52 -12.11
N GLY A 16 -2.69 15.45 -13.03
CA GLY A 16 -3.69 16.08 -13.91
C GLY A 16 -4.45 15.10 -14.80
N LEU A 17 -3.94 13.87 -14.97
CA LEU A 17 -4.67 12.77 -15.61
C LEU A 17 -5.97 12.42 -14.84
N MET A 18 -6.03 12.68 -13.55
CA MET A 18 -7.19 12.41 -12.70
C MET A 18 -7.96 13.69 -12.39
N TYR A 19 -7.30 14.70 -11.81
CA TYR A 19 -7.90 15.98 -11.42
C TYR A 19 -6.86 17.10 -11.44
N SER A 20 -7.32 18.34 -11.68
CA SER A 20 -6.45 19.52 -11.77
C SER A 20 -5.93 20.03 -10.43
N GLY A 21 -6.54 19.64 -9.31
CA GLY A 21 -6.19 20.07 -7.96
C GLY A 21 -7.16 19.54 -6.93
N LEU A 22 -6.90 19.81 -5.64
CA LEU A 22 -7.79 19.40 -4.54
C LEU A 22 -9.18 20.05 -4.64
N ASP A 23 -9.23 21.28 -5.16
CA ASP A 23 -10.46 22.06 -5.32
C ASP A 23 -11.15 21.82 -6.67
N ASP A 24 -10.70 20.83 -7.46
CA ASP A 24 -11.34 20.48 -8.72
C ASP A 24 -12.79 20.03 -8.46
N PRO A 25 -13.81 20.76 -8.99
CA PRO A 25 -15.22 20.41 -8.77
C PRO A 25 -15.61 19.04 -9.32
N GLN A 26 -14.78 18.49 -10.22
CA GLN A 26 -15.01 17.15 -10.75
C GLN A 26 -14.87 16.06 -9.68
N ILE A 27 -14.12 16.29 -8.59
CA ILE A 27 -14.03 15.33 -7.47
C ILE A 27 -15.41 15.14 -6.83
N ASP A 28 -16.09 16.23 -6.53
CA ASP A 28 -17.42 16.17 -5.90
C ASP A 28 -18.49 15.65 -6.88
N ALA A 29 -18.37 15.99 -8.16
CA ALA A 29 -19.23 15.45 -9.22
C ALA A 29 -19.04 13.92 -9.38
N ASP A 30 -17.81 13.43 -9.35
CA ASP A 30 -17.51 12.00 -9.43
C ASP A 30 -18.01 11.25 -8.20
N VAL A 31 -17.89 11.83 -7.00
CA VAL A 31 -18.47 11.26 -5.77
C VAL A 31 -20.00 11.18 -5.85
N ALA A 32 -20.67 12.23 -6.33
CA ALA A 32 -22.10 12.23 -6.55
C ALA A 32 -22.52 11.19 -7.59
N ALA A 33 -21.78 11.07 -8.69
CA ALA A 33 -22.01 10.04 -9.69
C ALA A 33 -21.88 8.63 -9.12
N LEU A 34 -20.86 8.36 -8.30
CA LEU A 34 -20.69 7.07 -7.60
C LEU A 34 -21.91 6.73 -6.73
N VAL A 35 -22.44 7.69 -5.99
CA VAL A 35 -23.64 7.51 -5.16
C VAL A 35 -24.82 7.06 -6.02
N GLU A 36 -25.05 7.70 -7.15
CA GLU A 36 -26.15 7.32 -8.05
C GLU A 36 -25.89 5.98 -8.75
N MET A 37 -24.64 5.71 -9.14
CA MET A 37 -24.26 4.43 -9.76
C MET A 37 -24.54 3.26 -8.83
N VAL A 38 -24.16 3.32 -7.54
CA VAL A 38 -24.37 2.19 -6.61
C VAL A 38 -25.85 1.96 -6.28
N LYS A 39 -26.66 3.02 -6.19
CA LYS A 39 -28.13 2.89 -6.02
C LYS A 39 -28.78 2.23 -7.23
N LYS A 40 -28.42 2.68 -8.43
CA LYS A 40 -28.88 2.09 -9.68
C LYS A 40 -28.43 0.64 -9.81
N PHE A 41 -27.19 0.35 -9.45
CA PHE A 41 -26.63 -0.99 -9.44
C PHE A 41 -27.46 -1.95 -8.58
N LYS A 42 -27.76 -1.56 -7.35
CA LYS A 42 -28.62 -2.35 -6.45
C LYS A 42 -30.00 -2.62 -7.05
N THR A 43 -30.69 -1.60 -7.50
CA THR A 43 -32.04 -1.74 -8.09
C THR A 43 -32.08 -2.61 -9.33
N SER A 44 -31.02 -2.57 -10.13
CA SER A 44 -30.92 -3.33 -11.37
C SER A 44 -30.58 -4.80 -11.16
N HIS A 45 -29.78 -5.13 -10.14
CA HIS A 45 -29.13 -6.42 -10.04
C HIS A 45 -29.46 -7.24 -8.80
N LYS A 46 -29.87 -6.62 -7.67
CA LYS A 46 -30.17 -7.36 -6.43
C LYS A 46 -31.29 -8.38 -6.65
N GLY A 47 -31.03 -9.64 -6.30
CA GLY A 47 -31.93 -10.78 -6.49
C GLY A 47 -32.03 -11.24 -7.94
N LYS A 48 -31.22 -10.72 -8.87
CA LYS A 48 -31.33 -11.01 -10.32
C LYS A 48 -30.00 -11.47 -10.94
N LEU A 49 -28.97 -11.77 -10.15
CA LEU A 49 -27.64 -12.07 -10.69
C LEU A 49 -27.61 -13.30 -11.59
N SER A 50 -28.51 -14.27 -11.37
CA SER A 50 -28.65 -15.44 -12.26
C SER A 50 -29.00 -15.10 -13.72
N THR A 51 -29.47 -13.89 -13.99
CA THR A 51 -29.84 -13.42 -15.34
C THR A 51 -29.11 -12.15 -15.77
N THR A 52 -28.45 -11.44 -14.83
CA THR A 52 -27.86 -10.13 -15.13
C THR A 52 -26.34 -10.08 -14.85
N LEU A 53 -25.69 -11.21 -14.58
CA LEU A 53 -24.32 -11.26 -14.06
C LEU A 53 -23.32 -10.52 -14.95
N GLY A 54 -23.35 -10.70 -16.29
CA GLY A 54 -22.44 -10.01 -17.20
C GLY A 54 -22.57 -8.49 -17.12
N LYS A 55 -23.82 -7.99 -17.11
CA LYS A 55 -24.10 -6.54 -16.93
C LYS A 55 -23.68 -6.05 -15.55
N ALA A 56 -23.91 -6.88 -14.52
CA ALA A 56 -23.51 -6.54 -13.15
C ALA A 56 -21.98 -6.44 -13.03
N ILE A 57 -21.21 -7.37 -13.60
CA ILE A 57 -19.75 -7.29 -13.62
C ILE A 57 -19.26 -6.02 -14.31
N SER A 58 -19.82 -5.67 -15.48
CA SER A 58 -19.45 -4.44 -16.19
C SER A 58 -19.74 -3.20 -15.35
N GLY A 59 -20.97 -3.09 -14.79
CA GLY A 59 -21.34 -1.93 -13.96
C GLY A 59 -20.52 -1.84 -12.67
N TYR A 60 -20.20 -2.97 -12.07
CA TYR A 60 -19.32 -3.01 -10.89
C TYR A 60 -17.90 -2.54 -11.22
N SER A 61 -17.36 -2.96 -12.39
CA SER A 61 -16.04 -2.49 -12.85
C SER A 61 -16.02 -0.97 -13.10
N GLU A 62 -17.11 -0.41 -13.63
CA GLU A 62 -17.22 1.06 -13.82
C GLU A 62 -17.23 1.79 -12.45
N ILE A 63 -17.93 1.25 -11.46
CA ILE A 63 -17.93 1.79 -10.08
C ILE A 63 -16.50 1.73 -9.52
N GLU A 64 -15.83 0.58 -9.60
CA GLU A 64 -14.46 0.42 -9.08
C GLU A 64 -13.46 1.35 -9.77
N MET A 65 -13.56 1.56 -11.09
CA MET A 65 -12.68 2.48 -11.81
C MET A 65 -12.89 3.94 -11.36
N LEU A 66 -14.12 4.37 -11.18
CA LEU A 66 -14.41 5.75 -10.75
C LEU A 66 -14.05 5.96 -9.28
N GLU A 67 -14.37 4.99 -8.39
CA GLU A 67 -13.93 5.01 -6.99
C GLU A 67 -12.40 5.09 -6.91
N GLY A 68 -11.73 4.23 -7.67
CA GLY A 68 -10.28 4.21 -7.74
C GLY A 68 -9.70 5.55 -8.15
N LYS A 69 -10.27 6.20 -9.19
CA LYS A 69 -9.85 7.55 -9.61
C LYS A 69 -9.88 8.55 -8.46
N VAL A 70 -11.00 8.61 -7.72
CA VAL A 70 -11.18 9.55 -6.60
C VAL A 70 -10.23 9.22 -5.46
N LYS A 71 -10.26 7.97 -4.97
CA LYS A 71 -9.51 7.58 -3.78
C LYS A 71 -8.00 7.56 -4.00
N VAL A 72 -7.54 7.06 -5.15
CA VAL A 72 -6.11 7.02 -5.45
C VAL A 72 -5.55 8.43 -5.62
N TYR A 73 -6.28 9.34 -6.28
CA TYR A 73 -5.86 10.74 -6.37
C TYR A 73 -5.63 11.35 -4.98
N LEU A 74 -6.60 11.22 -4.08
CA LEU A 74 -6.50 11.75 -2.72
C LEU A 74 -5.37 11.09 -1.91
N TYR A 75 -5.18 9.77 -2.04
CA TYR A 75 -4.09 9.04 -1.42
C TYR A 75 -2.71 9.51 -1.91
N LEU A 76 -2.55 9.76 -3.22
CA LEU A 76 -1.31 10.28 -3.79
C LEU A 76 -1.03 11.70 -3.29
N LEU A 77 -2.05 12.56 -3.18
CA LEU A 77 -1.90 13.89 -2.58
C LEU A 77 -1.50 13.82 -1.11
N GLN A 78 -2.15 12.96 -0.32
CA GLN A 78 -1.80 12.76 1.09
C GLN A 78 -0.35 12.28 1.25
N SER A 79 0.15 11.45 0.32
CA SER A 79 1.53 10.96 0.39
C SER A 79 2.60 12.05 0.27
N ILE A 80 2.27 13.17 -0.39
CA ILE A 80 3.17 14.33 -0.50
C ILE A 80 3.27 15.07 0.84
N ASN A 81 2.15 15.16 1.58
CA ASN A 81 2.11 15.76 2.91
C ASN A 81 0.98 15.08 3.73
N VAL A 82 1.38 14.16 4.62
CA VAL A 82 0.43 13.37 5.41
C VAL A 82 -0.35 14.21 6.43
N ALA A 83 0.15 15.39 6.79
CA ALA A 83 -0.47 16.28 7.77
C ALA A 83 -1.30 17.41 7.13
N GLU A 84 -1.43 17.45 5.78
CA GLU A 84 -2.15 18.54 5.10
C GLU A 84 -3.64 18.54 5.47
N PRO A 85 -4.14 19.55 6.22
CA PRO A 85 -5.50 19.50 6.76
C PRO A 85 -6.58 19.48 5.69
N ALA A 86 -6.38 20.20 4.58
CA ALA A 86 -7.37 20.26 3.50
C ALA A 86 -7.54 18.91 2.82
N VAL A 87 -6.44 18.20 2.56
CA VAL A 87 -6.45 16.84 1.96
C VAL A 87 -7.12 15.86 2.92
N LYS A 88 -6.76 15.88 4.20
CA LYS A 88 -7.37 15.02 5.23
C LYS A 88 -8.87 15.22 5.35
N THR A 89 -9.33 16.48 5.37
CA THR A 89 -10.76 16.80 5.42
C THR A 89 -11.48 16.23 4.19
N LYS A 90 -10.92 16.43 3.00
CA LYS A 90 -11.51 15.90 1.76
C LYS A 90 -11.58 14.37 1.76
N ILE A 91 -10.53 13.69 2.20
CA ILE A 91 -10.52 12.21 2.35
C ILE A 91 -11.62 11.76 3.30
N ALA A 92 -11.71 12.39 4.49
CA ALA A 92 -12.70 12.02 5.49
C ALA A 92 -14.15 12.19 4.98
N ASP A 93 -14.44 13.26 4.26
CA ASP A 93 -15.77 13.53 3.68
C ASP A 93 -16.11 12.54 2.56
N VAL A 94 -15.15 12.24 1.69
CA VAL A 94 -15.30 11.25 0.61
C VAL A 94 -15.52 9.86 1.20
N ASP A 95 -14.66 9.42 2.12
CA ASP A 95 -14.76 8.09 2.72
C ASP A 95 -16.04 7.92 3.53
N LYS A 96 -16.44 8.91 4.32
CA LYS A 96 -17.71 8.89 5.05
C LYS A 96 -18.89 8.72 4.09
N THR A 97 -18.87 9.42 2.97
CA THR A 97 -19.97 9.37 1.97
C THR A 97 -19.97 8.04 1.24
N LEU A 98 -18.83 7.64 0.67
CA LEU A 98 -18.75 6.42 -0.13
C LEU A 98 -18.92 5.16 0.72
N CYS A 99 -18.33 5.07 1.90
CA CYS A 99 -18.51 3.89 2.76
C CYS A 99 -19.95 3.72 3.22
N ARG A 100 -20.69 4.82 3.47
CA ARG A 100 -22.12 4.76 3.75
C ARG A 100 -22.89 4.20 2.56
N GLU A 101 -22.76 4.80 1.40
CA GLU A 101 -23.51 4.43 0.20
C GLU A 101 -23.14 3.04 -0.31
N PHE A 102 -21.85 2.69 -0.28
CA PHE A 102 -21.36 1.36 -0.66
C PHE A 102 -21.85 0.30 0.32
N GLY A 103 -21.77 0.56 1.63
CA GLY A 103 -22.30 -0.34 2.65
C GLY A 103 -23.80 -0.59 2.51
N GLU A 104 -24.58 0.39 2.04
CA GLU A 104 -26.02 0.24 1.84
C GLU A 104 -26.37 -0.43 0.51
N ASN A 105 -25.53 -0.35 -0.50
CA ASN A 105 -25.91 -0.70 -1.85
C ASN A 105 -25.10 -1.83 -2.51
N LEU A 106 -23.89 -2.17 -2.04
CA LEU A 106 -23.02 -3.13 -2.71
C LEU A 106 -22.87 -4.53 -2.06
N PRO A 107 -23.06 -4.73 -0.72
CA PRO A 107 -22.74 -6.02 -0.10
C PRO A 107 -23.48 -7.22 -0.71
N PHE A 108 -24.73 -7.02 -1.16
CA PHE A 108 -25.51 -8.05 -1.83
C PHE A 108 -24.79 -8.68 -3.01
N PHE A 109 -24.02 -7.88 -3.77
CA PHE A 109 -23.40 -8.33 -5.02
C PHE A 109 -22.44 -9.49 -4.81
N ARG A 110 -21.49 -9.35 -3.89
CA ARG A 110 -20.55 -10.43 -3.58
C ARG A 110 -21.22 -11.61 -2.92
N ILE A 111 -22.18 -11.38 -2.00
CA ILE A 111 -22.92 -12.41 -1.31
C ILE A 111 -23.73 -13.25 -2.31
N GLU A 112 -24.50 -12.62 -3.19
CA GLU A 112 -25.28 -13.32 -4.21
C GLU A 112 -24.38 -14.03 -5.24
N LEU A 113 -23.27 -13.37 -5.67
CA LEU A 113 -22.32 -13.97 -6.60
C LEU A 113 -21.77 -15.31 -6.09
N VAL A 114 -21.33 -15.36 -4.83
CA VAL A 114 -20.76 -16.57 -4.25
C VAL A 114 -21.83 -17.60 -3.90
N ALA A 115 -23.09 -17.18 -3.81
CA ALA A 115 -24.24 -18.07 -3.56
C ALA A 115 -24.72 -18.79 -4.82
N LEU A 116 -24.40 -18.28 -6.03
CA LEU A 116 -24.77 -18.97 -7.29
C LEU A 116 -24.29 -20.41 -7.28
N ASP A 117 -25.17 -21.34 -7.64
CA ASP A 117 -24.80 -22.75 -7.80
C ASP A 117 -23.97 -22.98 -9.07
N ASP A 118 -23.26 -24.11 -9.11
CA ASP A 118 -22.33 -24.43 -10.20
C ASP A 118 -23.04 -24.63 -11.54
N ALA A 119 -24.27 -25.17 -11.55
CA ALA A 119 -25.02 -25.39 -12.77
C ALA A 119 -25.50 -24.07 -13.38
N THR A 120 -25.95 -23.13 -12.56
CA THR A 120 -26.30 -21.76 -12.97
C THR A 120 -25.05 -21.04 -13.49
N LEU A 121 -23.95 -21.09 -12.77
CA LEU A 121 -22.72 -20.41 -13.16
C LEU A 121 -22.12 -20.98 -14.44
N ALA A 122 -22.19 -22.30 -14.64
CA ALA A 122 -21.74 -22.93 -15.89
C ALA A 122 -22.49 -22.40 -17.11
N LYS A 123 -23.80 -22.12 -16.98
CA LYS A 123 -24.60 -21.51 -18.06
C LYS A 123 -24.20 -20.04 -18.28
N LEU A 124 -23.91 -19.31 -17.21
CA LEU A 124 -23.54 -17.90 -17.26
C LEU A 124 -22.17 -17.69 -17.91
N TYR A 125 -21.26 -18.65 -17.88
CA TYR A 125 -19.99 -18.61 -18.61
C TYR A 125 -20.14 -18.65 -20.16
N ALA A 126 -21.33 -18.82 -20.69
CA ALA A 126 -21.60 -18.59 -22.10
C ALA A 126 -21.56 -17.09 -22.47
N ASP A 127 -21.77 -16.21 -21.50
CA ASP A 127 -21.58 -14.74 -21.67
C ASP A 127 -20.07 -14.43 -21.71
N PRO A 128 -19.54 -13.78 -22.77
CA PRO A 128 -18.12 -13.46 -22.90
C PRO A 128 -17.56 -12.61 -21.73
N ILE A 129 -18.38 -11.73 -21.16
CA ILE A 129 -17.97 -10.90 -20.01
C ILE A 129 -17.78 -11.76 -18.78
N VAL A 130 -18.74 -12.64 -18.51
CA VAL A 130 -18.64 -13.56 -17.37
C VAL A 130 -17.47 -14.53 -17.56
N ALA A 131 -17.28 -15.06 -18.77
CA ALA A 131 -16.15 -15.96 -19.09
C ALA A 131 -14.80 -15.27 -18.87
N LYS A 132 -14.65 -14.03 -19.31
CA LYS A 132 -13.42 -13.22 -19.10
C LYS A 132 -13.10 -13.04 -17.63
N HIS A 133 -14.13 -12.89 -16.78
CA HIS A 133 -13.97 -12.65 -15.34
C HIS A 133 -14.01 -13.93 -14.51
N ARG A 134 -13.98 -15.10 -15.13
CA ARG A 134 -13.99 -16.39 -14.44
C ARG A 134 -12.96 -16.51 -13.32
N PRO A 135 -11.66 -16.13 -13.50
CA PRO A 135 -10.67 -16.22 -12.42
C PRO A 135 -11.02 -15.35 -11.21
N TRP A 136 -11.64 -14.19 -11.42
CA TRP A 136 -12.11 -13.30 -10.35
C TRP A 136 -13.32 -13.89 -9.64
N ILE A 137 -14.30 -14.44 -10.36
CA ILE A 137 -15.47 -15.11 -9.81
C ILE A 137 -15.05 -16.31 -8.93
N GLU A 138 -14.17 -17.16 -9.45
CA GLU A 138 -13.67 -18.33 -8.71
C GLU A 138 -12.92 -17.91 -7.45
N HIS A 139 -12.14 -16.83 -7.52
CA HIS A 139 -11.48 -16.29 -6.34
C HIS A 139 -12.48 -15.74 -5.31
N ALA A 140 -13.49 -14.99 -5.74
CA ALA A 140 -14.55 -14.54 -4.83
C ALA A 140 -15.24 -15.70 -4.14
N ARG A 141 -15.57 -16.78 -4.88
CA ARG A 141 -16.19 -17.98 -4.34
C ARG A 141 -15.33 -18.73 -3.33
N PHE A 142 -14.01 -18.59 -3.41
CA PHE A 142 -13.08 -19.17 -2.43
C PHE A 142 -13.28 -18.57 -1.02
N PHE A 143 -13.81 -17.35 -0.94
CA PHE A 143 -14.17 -16.70 0.31
C PHE A 143 -15.62 -16.96 0.77
N LYS A 144 -16.41 -17.76 0.01
CA LYS A 144 -17.81 -18.04 0.34
C LYS A 144 -18.06 -18.40 1.81
N PRO A 145 -17.24 -19.27 2.48
CA PRO A 145 -17.45 -19.62 3.88
C PRO A 145 -17.24 -18.46 4.86
N HIS A 146 -16.63 -17.36 4.42
CA HIS A 146 -16.21 -16.22 5.25
C HIS A 146 -17.05 -14.97 5.03
N PHE A 147 -18.06 -15.01 4.14
CA PHE A 147 -19.02 -13.94 4.01
C PHE A 147 -20.01 -13.95 5.17
N LEU A 148 -20.27 -12.77 5.71
CA LEU A 148 -21.28 -12.56 6.75
C LEU A 148 -22.63 -12.22 6.12
N ALA A 149 -23.69 -12.19 6.94
CA ALA A 149 -25.00 -11.77 6.47
C ALA A 149 -24.96 -10.30 5.96
N GLU A 150 -25.74 -9.99 4.94
CA GLU A 150 -25.75 -8.66 4.30
C GLU A 150 -25.85 -7.48 5.29
N PRO A 151 -26.69 -7.49 6.34
CA PRO A 151 -26.73 -6.39 7.30
C PRO A 151 -25.41 -6.19 8.06
N VAL A 152 -24.67 -7.29 8.32
CA VAL A 152 -23.36 -7.24 9.00
C VAL A 152 -22.30 -6.68 8.07
N GLU A 153 -22.18 -7.19 6.83
CA GLU A 153 -21.26 -6.65 5.83
C GLU A 153 -21.54 -5.16 5.58
N SER A 154 -22.80 -4.76 5.51
CA SER A 154 -23.22 -3.36 5.42
C SER A 154 -22.73 -2.53 6.61
N ALA A 155 -22.87 -3.06 7.83
CA ALA A 155 -22.45 -2.37 9.03
C ALA A 155 -20.93 -2.22 9.12
N LEU A 156 -20.18 -3.25 8.73
CA LEU A 156 -18.71 -3.24 8.69
C LEU A 156 -18.21 -2.23 7.67
N THR A 157 -18.73 -2.24 6.44
CA THR A 157 -18.35 -1.30 5.39
C THR A 157 -18.57 0.15 5.82
N LYS A 158 -19.70 0.47 6.45
CA LYS A 158 -19.99 1.83 6.94
C LYS A 158 -19.06 2.29 8.06
N ARG A 159 -18.48 1.37 8.83
CA ARG A 159 -17.56 1.67 9.93
C ARG A 159 -16.09 1.66 9.52
N ALA A 160 -15.75 1.13 8.34
CA ALA A 160 -14.37 0.98 7.88
C ALA A 160 -13.52 2.27 8.01
N PRO A 161 -14.02 3.48 7.71
CA PRO A 161 -13.25 4.71 7.88
C PRO A 161 -12.84 5.02 9.32
N PHE A 162 -13.50 4.40 10.30
CA PHE A 162 -13.26 4.63 11.74
C PHE A 162 -12.58 3.44 12.43
N GLY A 163 -12.17 2.44 11.65
CA GLY A 163 -11.51 1.22 12.10
C GLY A 163 -10.00 1.25 11.93
N ALA A 164 -9.41 0.10 11.58
CA ALA A 164 -7.97 -0.12 11.45
C ALA A 164 -7.27 0.88 10.50
N ILE A 165 -7.94 1.30 9.42
CA ILE A 165 -7.38 2.27 8.44
C ILE A 165 -7.08 3.61 9.14
N SER A 166 -8.03 4.15 9.88
CA SER A 166 -7.88 5.41 10.61
C SER A 166 -6.75 5.36 11.66
N TRP A 167 -6.54 4.21 12.29
CA TRP A 167 -5.41 4.02 13.19
C TRP A 167 -4.07 3.93 12.45
N GLY A 168 -4.05 3.39 11.24
CA GLY A 168 -2.88 3.42 10.37
C GLY A 168 -2.50 4.84 9.96
N ASP A 169 -3.45 5.65 9.53
CA ASP A 169 -3.24 7.07 9.19
C ASP A 169 -2.74 7.87 10.40
N PHE A 170 -3.29 7.63 11.58
CA PHE A 170 -2.80 8.23 12.83
C PHE A 170 -1.34 7.87 13.12
N PHE A 171 -0.94 6.62 12.85
CA PHE A 171 0.46 6.21 13.02
C PHE A 171 1.39 6.89 12.01
N ASP A 172 0.98 7.03 10.77
CA ASP A 172 1.75 7.74 9.74
C ASP A 172 2.00 9.21 10.13
N GLU A 173 0.99 9.88 10.70
CA GLU A 173 1.14 11.24 11.23
C GLU A 173 2.10 11.27 12.44
N LEU A 174 1.92 10.33 13.37
CA LEU A 174 2.78 10.21 14.55
C LEU A 174 4.25 10.02 14.17
N GLU A 175 4.53 9.24 13.13
CA GLU A 175 5.88 9.03 12.61
C GLU A 175 6.41 10.27 11.89
N ALA A 176 5.59 10.93 11.09
CA ALA A 176 5.97 12.15 10.37
C ALA A 176 6.30 13.32 11.30
N ASP A 177 5.61 13.41 12.45
CA ASP A 177 5.83 14.44 13.47
C ASP A 177 7.01 14.14 14.40
N LEU A 178 7.56 12.91 14.35
CA LEU A 178 8.64 12.52 15.23
C LEU A 178 9.94 13.26 14.90
N GLU A 179 10.39 14.10 15.83
CA GLU A 179 11.67 14.79 15.77
C GLU A 179 12.68 14.13 16.72
N ILE A 180 13.85 13.79 16.21
CA ILE A 180 14.96 13.20 16.94
C ILE A 180 16.09 14.22 17.04
N GLU A 181 16.46 14.60 18.25
CA GLU A 181 17.59 15.50 18.48
C GLU A 181 18.92 14.75 18.34
N PHE A 182 19.77 15.21 17.42
CA PHE A 182 21.12 14.69 17.23
C PHE A 182 22.11 15.84 17.05
N ARG A 183 23.04 15.97 18.00
CA ARG A 183 24.11 17.00 18.01
C ARG A 183 23.58 18.44 17.87
N GLY A 184 22.44 18.73 18.51
CA GLY A 184 21.81 20.06 18.50
C GLY A 184 20.84 20.31 17.33
N ASP A 185 20.77 19.42 16.36
CA ASP A 185 19.83 19.50 15.25
C ASP A 185 18.61 18.56 15.47
N LYS A 186 17.46 19.01 15.06
CA LYS A 186 16.24 18.19 14.95
C LYS A 186 16.19 17.51 13.60
N LYS A 187 15.99 16.21 13.59
CA LYS A 187 15.97 15.35 12.38
C LYS A 187 14.78 14.42 12.42
N THR A 188 14.32 14.02 11.26
CA THR A 188 13.29 12.96 11.13
C THR A 188 13.89 11.59 11.46
N LEU A 189 13.02 10.63 11.79
CA LEU A 189 13.45 9.23 12.01
C LEU A 189 14.17 8.68 10.77
N THR A 190 13.64 8.94 9.57
CA THR A 190 14.24 8.50 8.31
C THR A 190 15.65 9.05 8.10
N GLU A 191 15.88 10.34 8.38
CA GLU A 191 17.23 10.94 8.29
C GLU A 191 18.21 10.28 9.24
N VAL A 192 17.81 10.04 10.51
CA VAL A 192 18.71 9.43 11.49
C VAL A 192 18.97 7.95 11.16
N LEU A 193 17.99 7.22 10.66
CA LEU A 193 18.18 5.84 10.16
C LEU A 193 19.12 5.80 8.95
N TYR A 194 18.98 6.75 8.03
CA TYR A 194 19.90 6.89 6.89
C TYR A 194 21.32 7.14 7.38
N MET A 195 21.53 8.11 8.29
CA MET A 195 22.84 8.38 8.88
C MET A 195 23.43 7.12 9.55
N LEU A 196 22.61 6.37 10.30
CA LEU A 196 23.02 5.11 10.94
C LEU A 196 23.54 4.08 9.90
N THR A 197 22.88 3.98 8.75
CA THR A 197 23.26 3.01 7.71
C THR A 197 24.48 3.46 6.90
N LYS A 198 24.77 4.76 6.84
CA LYS A 198 25.89 5.31 6.06
C LYS A 198 27.16 5.56 6.87
N SER A 199 27.05 5.71 8.19
CA SER A 199 28.20 5.97 9.04
C SER A 199 29.20 4.81 9.03
N LYS A 200 30.47 5.14 8.77
CA LYS A 200 31.60 4.21 8.86
C LYS A 200 32.16 4.10 10.29
N ASP A 201 31.84 5.07 11.14
CA ASP A 201 32.29 5.12 12.54
C ASP A 201 31.37 4.31 13.45
N ALA A 202 31.93 3.37 14.20
CA ALA A 202 31.18 2.51 15.11
C ALA A 202 30.63 3.25 16.35
N ASP A 203 31.32 4.28 16.84
CA ASP A 203 30.88 5.08 17.98
C ASP A 203 29.74 6.02 17.57
N GLU A 204 29.81 6.62 16.39
CA GLU A 204 28.71 7.39 15.81
C GLU A 204 27.47 6.53 15.57
N ARG A 205 27.63 5.32 15.02
CA ARG A 205 26.47 4.39 14.88
C ARG A 205 25.86 4.04 16.23
N ALA A 206 26.68 3.83 17.25
CA ALA A 206 26.18 3.58 18.60
C ALA A 206 25.48 4.80 19.22
N GLU A 207 25.94 6.02 18.93
CA GLU A 207 25.30 7.27 19.32
C GLU A 207 23.94 7.43 18.60
N LEU A 208 23.91 7.28 17.28
CA LEU A 208 22.68 7.34 16.46
C LEU A 208 21.63 6.32 16.94
N SER A 209 22.05 5.09 17.22
CA SER A 209 21.15 4.07 17.77
C SER A 209 20.55 4.47 19.13
N ARG A 210 21.33 5.13 20.00
CA ARG A 210 20.86 5.62 21.30
C ARG A 210 19.89 6.80 21.16
N VAL A 211 20.14 7.72 20.24
CA VAL A 211 19.21 8.86 20.05
C VAL A 211 17.90 8.41 19.40
N ILE A 212 17.94 7.44 18.48
CA ILE A 212 16.72 6.80 17.96
C ILE A 212 15.92 6.18 19.11
N ALA A 213 16.55 5.36 19.95
CA ALA A 213 15.87 4.73 21.08
C ALA A 213 15.30 5.77 22.07
N ARG A 214 15.96 6.91 22.23
CA ARG A 214 15.47 8.02 23.07
C ARG A 214 14.26 8.71 22.41
N GLY A 215 14.32 9.00 21.13
CA GLY A 215 13.23 9.64 20.38
C GLY A 215 11.97 8.78 20.34
N LEU A 216 12.12 7.46 20.20
CA LEU A 216 11.00 6.51 20.20
C LEU A 216 10.40 6.29 21.60
N LYS A 217 11.05 6.72 22.67
CA LYS A 217 10.59 6.51 24.04
C LYS A 217 9.48 7.49 24.42
N GLY A 218 8.63 7.08 25.36
CA GLY A 218 7.61 7.96 25.95
C GLY A 218 6.33 8.04 25.13
N PRO A 219 5.87 9.25 24.74
CA PRO A 219 4.59 9.40 24.02
C PRO A 219 4.50 8.61 22.72
N PHE A 220 5.57 8.61 21.90
CA PHE A 220 5.59 7.86 20.65
C PHE A 220 5.33 6.36 20.88
N SER A 221 6.10 5.72 21.77
CA SER A 221 5.89 4.29 22.08
C SER A 221 4.50 3.99 22.62
N LYS A 222 3.94 4.90 23.42
CA LYS A 222 2.59 4.75 23.99
C LYS A 222 1.53 4.76 22.87
N TYR A 223 1.59 5.71 21.97
CA TYR A 223 0.62 5.84 20.87
C TYR A 223 0.81 4.76 19.81
N ALA A 224 2.06 4.42 19.48
CA ALA A 224 2.35 3.29 18.59
C ALA A 224 1.81 1.96 19.14
N ALA A 225 1.98 1.71 20.44
CA ALA A 225 1.42 0.52 21.09
C ALA A 225 -0.11 0.52 21.08
N GLN A 226 -0.75 1.68 21.32
CA GLN A 226 -2.21 1.80 21.23
C GLN A 226 -2.72 1.54 19.81
N THR A 227 -2.06 2.11 18.79
CA THR A 227 -2.39 1.87 17.38
C THR A 227 -2.27 0.40 17.03
N LEU A 228 -1.16 -0.25 17.39
CA LEU A 228 -0.97 -1.67 17.16
C LEU A 228 -2.06 -2.52 17.85
N TYR A 229 -2.41 -2.17 19.09
CA TYR A 229 -3.47 -2.86 19.84
C TYR A 229 -4.82 -2.76 19.11
N MET A 230 -5.18 -1.57 18.61
CA MET A 230 -6.45 -1.36 17.91
C MET A 230 -6.49 -2.11 16.58
N VAL A 231 -5.43 -2.02 15.76
CA VAL A 231 -5.36 -2.70 14.45
C VAL A 231 -5.38 -4.22 14.61
N VAL A 232 -4.58 -4.76 15.53
CA VAL A 232 -4.53 -6.22 15.78
C VAL A 232 -5.82 -6.70 16.42
N GLY A 233 -6.41 -5.91 17.32
CA GLY A 233 -7.68 -6.22 17.97
C GLY A 233 -8.83 -6.33 16.97
N ASP A 234 -8.98 -5.32 16.12
CA ASP A 234 -9.98 -5.27 15.05
C ASP A 234 -9.84 -6.48 14.10
N ASN A 235 -8.64 -6.72 13.58
CA ASN A 235 -8.34 -7.87 12.74
C ASN A 235 -8.64 -9.22 13.43
N SER A 236 -8.32 -9.34 14.73
CA SER A 236 -8.58 -10.57 15.50
C SER A 236 -10.08 -10.83 15.68
N VAL A 237 -10.88 -9.78 15.86
CA VAL A 237 -12.35 -9.91 15.98
C VAL A 237 -12.93 -10.30 14.62
N GLU A 238 -12.59 -9.58 13.56
CA GLU A 238 -13.07 -9.86 12.21
C GLU A 238 -12.72 -11.29 11.75
N ASN A 239 -11.50 -11.75 12.01
CA ASN A 239 -11.09 -13.12 11.66
C ASN A 239 -11.93 -14.19 12.37
N ARG A 240 -12.32 -13.96 13.61
CA ARG A 240 -13.22 -14.87 14.36
C ARG A 240 -14.65 -14.83 13.84
N GLU A 241 -15.17 -13.64 13.57
CA GLU A 241 -16.54 -13.47 13.02
C GLU A 241 -16.64 -14.15 11.64
N ARG A 242 -15.60 -14.02 10.81
CA ARG A 242 -15.50 -14.66 9.50
C ARG A 242 -15.07 -16.13 9.54
N THR A 243 -14.88 -16.69 10.72
CA THR A 243 -14.51 -18.10 10.92
C THR A 243 -13.20 -18.53 10.23
N PHE A 244 -12.21 -17.63 10.16
CA PHE A 244 -10.88 -18.00 9.71
C PHE A 244 -10.16 -18.87 10.77
N LYS A 245 -9.44 -19.91 10.30
CA LYS A 245 -8.80 -20.90 11.16
C LYS A 245 -7.59 -20.36 11.93
N HIS A 246 -6.85 -19.41 11.31
CA HIS A 246 -5.67 -18.79 11.88
C HIS A 246 -5.44 -17.39 11.27
N PRO A 247 -4.65 -16.50 11.90
CA PRO A 247 -4.48 -15.11 11.46
C PRO A 247 -3.91 -14.92 10.04
N MET A 248 -3.18 -15.90 9.51
CA MET A 248 -2.60 -15.85 8.16
C MET A 248 -3.57 -16.31 7.06
N GLU A 249 -4.64 -17.05 7.39
CA GLU A 249 -5.55 -17.63 6.40
C GLU A 249 -6.17 -16.58 5.47
N PRO A 250 -6.66 -15.41 5.94
CA PRO A 250 -7.21 -14.38 5.05
C PRO A 250 -6.18 -13.93 4.00
N ARG A 251 -4.93 -13.72 4.42
CA ARG A 251 -3.85 -13.29 3.54
C ARG A 251 -3.47 -14.40 2.55
N ASN A 252 -3.33 -15.63 3.02
CA ASN A 252 -2.98 -16.77 2.18
C ASN A 252 -4.06 -16.99 1.11
N LYS A 253 -5.34 -16.96 1.49
CA LYS A 253 -6.47 -17.02 0.55
C LYS A 253 -6.47 -15.86 -0.45
N SER A 254 -6.25 -14.62 0.01
CA SER A 254 -6.15 -13.45 -0.86
C SER A 254 -5.02 -13.59 -1.89
N ASN A 255 -3.88 -14.12 -1.48
CA ASN A 255 -2.73 -14.39 -2.34
C ASN A 255 -2.87 -15.67 -3.19
N ARG A 256 -3.94 -16.45 -3.01
CA ARG A 256 -4.15 -17.77 -3.66
C ARG A 256 -3.01 -18.74 -3.37
N ILE A 257 -2.47 -18.71 -2.16
CA ILE A 257 -1.38 -19.57 -1.69
C ILE A 257 -1.94 -20.52 -0.63
N GLN A 258 -1.58 -21.80 -0.70
CA GLN A 258 -1.92 -22.78 0.31
C GLN A 258 -1.05 -22.62 1.55
N ASP A 259 -1.59 -22.94 2.73
CA ASP A 259 -0.87 -22.79 4.01
C ASP A 259 0.43 -23.60 4.02
N GLU A 260 0.43 -24.81 3.43
CA GLU A 260 1.59 -25.69 3.33
C GLU A 260 2.75 -25.08 2.55
N VAL A 261 2.47 -24.21 1.56
CA VAL A 261 3.51 -23.49 0.80
C VAL A 261 4.18 -22.45 1.69
N VAL A 262 3.38 -21.74 2.50
CA VAL A 262 3.89 -20.74 3.46
C VAL A 262 4.72 -21.44 4.55
N ASP A 263 4.24 -22.56 5.07
CA ASP A 263 4.95 -23.35 6.08
C ASP A 263 6.27 -23.91 5.52
N ALA A 264 6.27 -24.45 4.30
CA ALA A 264 7.49 -24.92 3.64
C ALA A 264 8.50 -23.79 3.47
N LEU A 265 8.07 -22.60 3.01
CA LEU A 265 8.94 -21.43 2.91
C LEU A 265 9.55 -21.03 4.26
N HIS A 266 8.72 -20.91 5.30
CA HIS A 266 9.20 -20.58 6.65
C HIS A 266 10.18 -21.60 7.20
N ASN A 267 9.93 -22.88 7.00
CA ASN A 267 10.81 -23.96 7.46
C ASN A 267 12.17 -23.89 6.76
N VAL A 268 12.20 -23.76 5.43
CA VAL A 268 13.45 -23.63 4.66
C VAL A 268 14.22 -22.38 5.05
N VAL A 269 13.54 -21.23 5.16
CA VAL A 269 14.19 -19.97 5.58
C VAL A 269 14.78 -20.07 6.99
N ARG A 270 14.07 -20.71 7.94
CA ARG A 270 14.59 -20.92 9.30
C ARG A 270 15.81 -21.83 9.28
N ASP A 271 15.76 -22.94 8.56
CA ASP A 271 16.77 -23.97 8.61
C ASP A 271 18.05 -23.56 7.83
N MET A 272 17.90 -22.92 6.70
CA MET A 272 19.02 -22.47 5.85
C MET A 272 19.46 -21.02 6.15
N GLY A 273 18.51 -20.12 6.35
CA GLY A 273 18.77 -18.69 6.53
C GLY A 273 19.53 -18.38 7.80
N GLY A 274 19.21 -19.05 8.92
CA GLY A 274 19.87 -18.83 10.19
C GLY A 274 21.40 -19.08 10.15
N PRO A 275 21.88 -20.24 9.67
CA PRO A 275 23.30 -20.50 9.46
C PRO A 275 23.97 -19.52 8.49
N LEU A 276 23.31 -19.20 7.36
CA LEU A 276 23.83 -18.26 6.36
C LEU A 276 24.01 -16.85 6.94
N MET A 277 23.01 -16.33 7.65
CA MET A 277 23.05 -15.02 8.27
C MET A 277 24.15 -14.93 9.35
N ARG A 278 24.34 -16.01 10.14
CA ARG A 278 25.46 -16.05 11.11
C ARG A 278 26.81 -15.99 10.43
N ARG A 279 26.99 -16.68 9.30
CA ARG A 279 28.22 -16.60 8.50
C ARG A 279 28.44 -15.18 7.95
N PHE A 280 27.39 -14.59 7.38
CA PHE A 280 27.43 -13.22 6.86
C PHE A 280 27.83 -12.21 7.96
N TYR A 281 27.21 -12.27 9.13
CA TYR A 281 27.53 -11.33 10.20
C TYR A 281 28.92 -11.55 10.81
N ARG A 282 29.43 -12.78 10.83
CA ARG A 282 30.83 -13.03 11.21
C ARG A 282 31.80 -12.43 10.19
N LEU A 283 31.55 -12.64 8.91
CA LEU A 283 32.32 -12.04 7.84
C LEU A 283 32.30 -10.50 7.93
N LYS A 284 31.12 -9.92 8.10
CA LYS A 284 30.93 -8.48 8.26
C LYS A 284 31.70 -7.95 9.47
N ALA A 285 31.62 -8.60 10.62
CA ALA A 285 32.35 -8.21 11.81
C ALA A 285 33.86 -8.20 11.55
N ALA A 286 34.41 -9.24 10.90
CA ALA A 286 35.84 -9.32 10.55
C ALA A 286 36.27 -8.17 9.64
N HIS A 287 35.49 -7.86 8.58
CA HIS A 287 35.78 -6.74 7.68
C HIS A 287 35.70 -5.37 8.36
N LEU A 288 34.82 -5.22 9.37
CA LEU A 288 34.72 -3.98 10.15
C LEU A 288 35.73 -3.90 11.30
N GLY A 289 36.60 -4.89 11.48
CA GLY A 289 37.56 -4.94 12.58
C GLY A 289 36.91 -5.14 13.96
N LEU A 290 35.70 -5.69 14.02
CA LEU A 290 34.90 -5.85 15.25
C LEU A 290 34.94 -7.32 15.70
N LYS A 291 35.12 -7.54 17.03
CA LYS A 291 34.99 -8.89 17.60
C LYS A 291 33.56 -9.44 17.49
N LYS A 292 32.59 -8.56 17.60
CA LYS A 292 31.15 -8.88 17.53
C LYS A 292 30.38 -7.64 17.05
N LEU A 293 29.40 -7.83 16.14
CA LEU A 293 28.49 -6.77 15.74
C LEU A 293 27.51 -6.44 16.85
N LYS A 294 27.32 -5.16 17.11
CA LYS A 294 26.17 -4.64 17.86
C LYS A 294 24.97 -4.50 16.90
N TRP A 295 23.80 -4.26 17.45
CA TRP A 295 22.61 -3.98 16.62
C TRP A 295 22.81 -2.78 15.69
N SER A 296 23.47 -1.72 16.18
CA SER A 296 23.84 -0.53 15.39
C SER A 296 24.77 -0.82 14.20
N ASP A 297 25.53 -1.93 14.24
CA ASP A 297 26.46 -2.28 13.16
C ASP A 297 25.83 -3.15 12.07
N ARG A 298 24.57 -3.60 12.27
CA ARG A 298 23.91 -4.55 11.36
C ARG A 298 23.92 -4.06 9.90
N ASN A 299 23.59 -2.80 9.68
CA ASN A 299 23.52 -2.17 8.37
C ASN A 299 24.73 -1.30 8.02
N ALA A 300 25.79 -1.30 8.85
CA ALA A 300 26.99 -0.54 8.58
C ALA A 300 27.55 -0.84 7.18
N PRO A 301 28.06 0.16 6.44
CA PRO A 301 28.65 -0.06 5.12
C PRO A 301 29.92 -0.92 5.24
N MET A 302 30.12 -1.79 4.26
CA MET A 302 31.36 -2.55 4.16
C MET A 302 32.51 -1.60 3.78
N PRO A 303 33.77 -1.85 4.21
CA PRO A 303 34.91 -0.97 3.91
C PRO A 303 35.15 -0.75 2.40
N PHE A 304 34.72 -1.72 1.59
CA PHE A 304 34.84 -1.71 0.13
C PHE A 304 33.53 -1.31 -0.57
N ALA A 305 32.51 -0.87 0.19
CA ALA A 305 31.26 -0.42 -0.41
C ALA A 305 31.51 0.85 -1.22
N ASP A 306 31.00 0.85 -2.45
CA ASP A 306 30.97 2.05 -3.27
C ASP A 306 30.03 3.09 -2.62
N THR A 307 30.57 4.28 -2.40
CA THR A 307 29.84 5.42 -1.83
C THR A 307 29.58 6.51 -2.86
N THR A 308 29.78 6.21 -4.15
CA THR A 308 29.51 7.15 -5.24
C THR A 308 28.03 7.54 -5.25
N VAL A 309 27.79 8.83 -5.25
CA VAL A 309 26.43 9.36 -5.42
C VAL A 309 26.07 9.30 -6.90
N VAL A 310 24.98 8.62 -7.22
CA VAL A 310 24.47 8.51 -8.59
C VAL A 310 23.39 9.56 -8.78
N PRO A 311 23.54 10.53 -9.72
CA PRO A 311 22.48 11.44 -10.07
C PRO A 311 21.20 10.70 -10.53
N PHE A 312 20.04 11.25 -10.22
CA PHE A 312 18.75 10.61 -10.52
C PHE A 312 18.59 10.27 -12.01
N GLU A 313 18.96 11.20 -12.89
CA GLU A 313 18.91 10.99 -14.34
C GLU A 313 19.77 9.79 -14.79
N LYS A 314 21.01 9.68 -14.24
CA LYS A 314 21.88 8.54 -14.52
C LYS A 314 21.32 7.23 -13.97
N ALA A 315 20.70 7.27 -12.79
CA ALA A 315 20.03 6.11 -12.22
C ALA A 315 18.87 5.65 -13.11
N MET A 316 18.03 6.57 -13.59
CA MET A 316 16.95 6.27 -14.52
C MET A 316 17.44 5.71 -15.85
N THR A 317 18.53 6.25 -16.41
CA THR A 317 19.16 5.70 -17.61
C THR A 317 19.61 4.25 -17.39
N THR A 318 20.29 3.97 -16.28
CA THR A 318 20.73 2.61 -15.92
C THR A 318 19.53 1.65 -15.77
N VAL A 319 18.44 2.11 -15.14
CA VAL A 319 17.21 1.32 -15.01
C VAL A 319 16.62 1.01 -16.38
N LEU A 320 16.50 2.01 -17.26
CA LEU A 320 15.98 1.81 -18.60
C LEU A 320 16.84 0.85 -19.44
N GLU A 321 18.16 0.98 -19.41
CA GLU A 321 19.09 0.08 -20.10
C GLU A 321 18.95 -1.37 -19.59
N ALA A 322 18.86 -1.55 -18.28
CA ALA A 322 18.66 -2.87 -17.68
C ALA A 322 17.33 -3.52 -18.13
N TYR A 323 16.24 -2.76 -18.11
CA TYR A 323 14.94 -3.27 -18.59
C TYR A 323 14.92 -3.50 -20.10
N GLU A 324 15.56 -2.63 -20.90
CA GLU A 324 15.65 -2.79 -22.35
C GLU A 324 16.37 -4.09 -22.72
N SER A 325 17.45 -4.44 -21.99
CA SER A 325 18.17 -5.69 -22.21
C SER A 325 17.35 -6.94 -21.90
N PHE A 326 16.36 -6.84 -21.00
CA PHE A 326 15.49 -7.93 -20.61
C PHE A 326 14.19 -7.95 -21.43
N SER A 327 13.52 -6.80 -21.57
CA SER A 327 12.25 -6.67 -22.28
C SER A 327 12.04 -5.23 -22.76
N PRO A 328 12.17 -4.95 -24.06
CA PRO A 328 11.87 -3.63 -24.63
C PRO A 328 10.46 -3.12 -24.32
N THR A 329 9.47 -4.03 -24.19
CA THR A 329 8.10 -3.68 -23.81
C THR A 329 8.05 -3.10 -22.39
N LEU A 330 8.74 -3.71 -21.42
CA LEU A 330 8.81 -3.20 -20.04
C LEU A 330 9.56 -1.87 -19.98
N ALA A 331 10.69 -1.74 -20.71
CA ALA A 331 11.41 -0.47 -20.81
C ALA A 331 10.53 0.65 -21.39
N GLY A 332 9.70 0.34 -22.40
CA GLY A 332 8.73 1.26 -22.97
C GLY A 332 7.70 1.75 -21.96
N LEU A 333 7.18 0.89 -21.07
CA LEU A 333 6.25 1.27 -20.00
C LEU A 333 6.91 2.20 -18.97
N ILE A 334 8.17 1.93 -18.59
CA ILE A 334 8.92 2.78 -17.66
C ILE A 334 9.21 4.15 -18.30
N ARG A 335 9.65 4.16 -19.57
CA ARG A 335 9.88 5.40 -20.32
C ARG A 335 8.61 6.26 -20.36
N LYS A 336 7.47 5.65 -20.66
CA LYS A 336 6.17 6.33 -20.64
C LYS A 336 5.86 6.92 -19.25
N SER A 337 6.14 6.21 -18.15
CA SER A 337 5.93 6.73 -16.80
C SER A 337 6.81 7.94 -16.48
N ILE A 338 8.02 8.02 -17.04
CA ILE A 338 8.91 9.17 -16.91
C ILE A 338 8.38 10.36 -17.74
N GLU A 339 8.06 10.13 -19.01
CA GLU A 339 7.57 11.15 -19.96
C GLU A 339 6.25 11.78 -19.47
N GLU A 340 5.36 10.96 -18.91
CA GLU A 340 4.07 11.39 -18.36
C GLU A 340 4.16 11.89 -16.92
N LYS A 341 5.38 12.09 -16.39
CA LYS A 341 5.61 12.59 -15.02
C LYS A 341 4.83 11.80 -13.96
N ARG A 342 4.96 10.48 -13.97
CA ARG A 342 4.26 9.60 -13.02
C ARG A 342 5.14 9.18 -11.84
N ILE A 343 6.29 9.85 -11.65
CA ILE A 343 7.25 9.58 -10.56
C ILE A 343 7.35 10.81 -9.68
N ASP A 344 7.30 10.61 -8.37
CA ASP A 344 7.55 11.63 -7.35
C ASP A 344 8.67 11.16 -6.42
N ALA A 345 9.78 11.89 -6.36
CA ALA A 345 11.01 11.39 -5.75
C ALA A 345 11.68 12.28 -4.69
N PRO A 346 11.21 13.49 -4.35
CA PRO A 346 11.90 14.30 -3.33
C PRO A 346 11.85 13.64 -1.95
N ALA A 347 12.96 13.73 -1.21
CA ALA A 347 12.99 13.38 0.20
C ALA A 347 12.78 14.66 1.04
N GLU A 348 11.57 14.84 1.57
CA GLU A 348 11.16 16.04 2.29
C GLU A 348 10.39 15.70 3.56
N LYS A 349 10.42 16.61 4.56
CA LYS A 349 9.64 16.50 5.79
C LYS A 349 8.13 16.51 5.48
N GLY A 350 7.35 15.75 6.23
CA GLY A 350 5.89 15.68 6.11
C GLY A 350 5.38 14.70 5.05
N ARG A 351 6.29 14.10 4.27
CA ARG A 351 5.94 13.09 3.27
C ARG A 351 5.78 11.72 3.92
N ARG A 352 4.94 10.86 3.34
CA ARG A 352 4.81 9.45 3.73
C ARG A 352 6.18 8.77 3.65
N ALA A 353 6.53 7.97 4.66
CA ALA A 353 7.81 7.26 4.67
C ALA A 353 7.84 6.13 3.64
N GLY A 354 9.02 5.86 3.07
CA GLY A 354 9.28 4.73 2.19
C GLY A 354 9.00 5.00 0.70
N ALA A 355 8.75 3.92 -0.06
CA ALA A 355 8.45 3.98 -1.48
C ALA A 355 7.40 2.96 -1.87
N TYR A 356 6.61 3.28 -2.88
CA TYR A 356 5.61 2.38 -3.45
C TYR A 356 5.32 2.71 -4.91
N ASN A 357 4.71 1.76 -5.59
CA ASN A 357 4.06 1.99 -6.87
C ASN A 357 2.58 1.67 -6.73
N TYR A 358 1.73 2.57 -7.21
CA TYR A 358 0.29 2.39 -7.23
C TYR A 358 -0.19 2.27 -8.68
N SER A 359 -0.70 1.09 -9.04
CA SER A 359 -1.28 0.83 -10.36
C SER A 359 -2.80 0.90 -10.30
N ILE A 360 -3.41 1.56 -11.27
CA ILE A 360 -4.85 1.81 -11.34
C ILE A 360 -5.34 1.70 -12.79
N VAL A 361 -6.59 1.33 -12.96
CA VAL A 361 -7.32 1.50 -14.23
C VAL A 361 -8.35 2.62 -14.04
N LEU A 362 -8.18 3.70 -14.79
CA LEU A 362 -9.08 4.85 -14.75
C LEU A 362 -10.31 4.62 -15.64
N PRO A 363 -11.41 5.40 -15.47
CA PRO A 363 -12.54 5.39 -16.36
C PRO A 363 -12.12 5.44 -17.84
N GLY A 364 -12.80 4.66 -18.68
CA GLY A 364 -12.40 4.46 -20.08
C GLY A 364 -11.33 3.36 -20.26
N ASN A 365 -11.05 2.55 -19.23
CA ASN A 365 -10.03 1.49 -19.24
C ASN A 365 -8.62 2.01 -19.51
N ILE A 366 -8.27 3.18 -18.97
CA ILE A 366 -6.95 3.79 -19.10
C ILE A 366 -6.05 3.29 -17.98
N PRO A 367 -5.03 2.44 -18.26
CA PRO A 367 -4.09 2.00 -17.24
C PRO A 367 -3.13 3.13 -16.87
N ALA A 368 -2.95 3.34 -15.57
CA ALA A 368 -2.01 4.30 -15.03
C ALA A 368 -1.22 3.67 -13.86
N SER A 369 0.00 4.16 -13.65
CA SER A 369 0.87 3.69 -12.57
C SER A 369 1.68 4.88 -12.06
N PHE A 370 1.65 5.11 -10.76
CA PHE A 370 2.34 6.22 -10.09
C PHE A 370 3.36 5.68 -9.10
N THR A 371 4.59 6.18 -9.18
CA THR A 371 5.68 5.77 -8.29
C THR A 371 6.01 6.90 -7.33
N PHE A 372 6.01 6.58 -6.05
CA PHE A 372 6.38 7.48 -4.96
C PHE A 372 7.69 6.99 -4.32
N LEU A 373 8.63 7.90 -4.13
CA LEU A 373 9.93 7.63 -3.50
C LEU A 373 10.18 8.68 -2.41
N ASN A 374 10.48 8.24 -1.19
CA ASN A 374 10.88 9.09 -0.07
C ASN A 374 11.89 8.35 0.81
N TYR A 375 13.17 8.35 0.35
CA TYR A 375 14.31 7.71 1.01
C TYR A 375 15.43 8.69 1.33
#